data_016cefae16803d234eeb77bfd6456b94
#
_entry.id   016cefae16803d234eeb77bfd6456b94
#
_cell.length_a   1.000
_cell.length_b   1.000
_cell.length_c   1.000
_cell.angle_alpha   90.00
_cell.angle_beta   90.00
_cell.angle_gamma   90.00
#
_symmetry.space_group_name_H-M   'P 1'
#
loop_
_entity.id
_entity.type
_entity.pdbx_description
1 polymer ?
#
loop_
_entity_poly.entity_id
_entity_poly.type
_entity_poly.pdbx_seq_one_letter_code
_entity_poly.pdbx_strand_id
1 'polypeptide(L)'
;MAIPLLICDDSNMARKQVTRSLPDGWDVDITYATNGVEGIEAVRAGHAEMLFLDLTMPEMDGYEVLEHIRAEKHKSIVIVISGDIQPEARERVLALGALEFIKKPINKEKLENVLQTYGLI
;
A
#
# COMPACT_ATOMS: atom_id res chain seq x y z
N MET A 1 15.45 13.97 -0.86
CA MET A 1 14.75 13.68 0.41
C MET A 1 13.99 12.37 0.29
N ALA A 2 14.08 11.52 1.32
CA ALA A 2 13.44 10.21 1.28
C ALA A 2 11.91 10.35 1.31
N ILE A 3 11.24 9.58 0.47
CA ILE A 3 9.78 9.51 0.43
C ILE A 3 9.30 8.67 1.61
N PRO A 4 8.42 9.20 2.47
CA PRO A 4 7.82 8.37 3.52
C PRO A 4 6.94 7.28 2.88
N LEU A 5 7.36 6.03 3.03
CA LEU A 5 6.69 4.86 2.47
C LEU A 5 6.19 3.95 3.59
N LEU A 6 4.89 3.73 3.63
CA LEU A 6 4.27 2.82 4.57
C LEU A 6 3.95 1.49 3.88
N ILE A 7 4.38 0.40 4.48
CA ILE A 7 4.02 -0.95 4.04
C ILE A 7 3.12 -1.56 5.11
N CYS A 8 1.85 -1.73 4.80
CA CYS A 8 0.81 -2.17 5.73
C CYS A 8 0.29 -3.54 5.33
N ASP A 9 0.66 -4.57 6.08
CA ASP A 9 0.30 -5.96 5.84
C ASP A 9 0.51 -6.72 7.15
N ASP A 10 -0.39 -7.61 7.51
CA ASP A 10 -0.29 -8.39 8.75
C ASP A 10 0.74 -9.52 8.66
N SER A 11 1.17 -9.90 7.46
CA SER A 11 2.15 -10.95 7.23
C SER A 11 3.57 -10.39 7.21
N ASN A 12 4.41 -10.89 8.12
CA ASN A 12 5.82 -10.53 8.16
C ASN A 12 6.53 -10.90 6.85
N MET A 13 6.21 -12.07 6.29
CA MET A 13 6.79 -12.50 5.01
C MET A 13 6.36 -11.58 3.87
N ALA A 14 5.09 -11.18 3.85
CA ALA A 14 4.58 -10.29 2.82
C ALA A 14 5.26 -8.92 2.89
N ARG A 15 5.43 -8.36 4.09
CA ARG A 15 6.15 -7.09 4.25
C ARG A 15 7.59 -7.18 3.74
N LYS A 16 8.28 -8.28 4.05
CA LYS A 16 9.64 -8.51 3.56
C LYS A 16 9.68 -8.63 2.05
N GLN A 17 8.71 -9.33 1.47
CA GLN A 17 8.64 -9.54 0.02
C GLN A 17 8.41 -8.21 -0.71
N VAL A 18 7.54 -7.36 -0.19
CA VAL A 18 7.33 -6.02 -0.75
C VAL A 18 8.63 -5.20 -0.67
N THR A 19 9.29 -5.22 0.49
CA THR A 19 10.54 -4.50 0.66
C THR A 19 11.61 -4.95 -0.34
N ARG A 20 11.73 -6.25 -0.57
CA ARG A 20 12.68 -6.80 -1.55
C ARG A 20 12.32 -6.49 -2.99
N SER A 21 11.07 -6.14 -3.24
CA SER A 21 10.55 -5.82 -4.58
C SER A 21 10.71 -4.35 -4.94
N LEU A 22 11.16 -3.52 -4.01
CA LEU A 22 11.37 -2.10 -4.27
C LEU A 22 12.50 -1.89 -5.27
N PRO A 23 12.39 -0.85 -6.12
CA PRO A 23 13.48 -0.51 -7.04
C PRO A 23 14.80 -0.27 -6.32
N ASP A 24 15.89 -0.73 -6.90
CA ASP A 24 17.22 -0.52 -6.33
C ASP A 24 17.53 0.99 -6.29
N GLY A 25 18.04 1.44 -5.14
CA GLY A 25 18.42 2.84 -4.96
C GLY A 25 17.26 3.82 -4.83
N TRP A 26 16.02 3.31 -4.73
CA TRP A 26 14.88 4.19 -4.53
C TRP A 26 14.92 4.78 -3.12
N ASP A 27 14.94 6.10 -3.06
CA ASP A 27 15.14 6.83 -1.81
C ASP A 27 13.83 6.94 -1.03
N VAL A 28 13.59 5.94 -0.18
CA VAL A 28 12.38 5.87 0.63
C VAL A 28 12.72 5.65 2.11
N ASP A 29 11.88 6.18 2.96
CA ASP A 29 11.93 5.98 4.40
C ASP A 29 10.77 5.06 4.79
N ILE A 30 11.09 3.80 5.10
CA ILE A 30 10.07 2.74 5.24
C ILE A 30 9.58 2.67 6.69
N THR A 31 8.24 2.68 6.82
CA THR A 31 7.54 2.37 8.07
C THR A 31 6.67 1.16 7.81
N TYR A 32 6.55 0.28 8.79
CA TYR A 32 5.71 -0.92 8.70
C TYR A 32 4.51 -0.82 9.62
N ALA A 33 3.37 -1.35 9.17
CA ALA A 33 2.18 -1.52 9.99
C ALA A 33 1.66 -2.94 9.83
N THR A 34 1.15 -3.52 10.90
CA THR A 34 0.73 -4.93 10.94
C THR A 34 -0.78 -5.12 10.90
N ASN A 35 -1.53 -4.04 10.94
CA ASN A 35 -2.99 -4.04 10.82
C ASN A 35 -3.46 -2.66 10.36
N GLY A 36 -4.76 -2.55 10.08
CA GLY A 36 -5.32 -1.31 9.57
C GLY A 36 -5.31 -0.16 10.58
N VAL A 37 -5.44 -0.47 11.86
CA VAL A 37 -5.39 0.56 12.92
C VAL A 37 -4.00 1.20 12.95
N GLU A 38 -2.95 0.38 12.99
CA GLU A 38 -1.58 0.89 12.91
C GLU A 38 -1.34 1.64 11.61
N GLY A 39 -1.92 1.12 10.52
CA GLY A 39 -1.79 1.75 9.20
C GLY A 39 -2.33 3.17 9.18
N ILE A 40 -3.58 3.37 9.64
CA ILE A 40 -4.16 4.71 9.62
C ILE A 40 -3.49 5.65 10.61
N GLU A 41 -3.01 5.14 11.74
CA GLU A 41 -2.22 5.94 12.67
C GLU A 41 -0.93 6.46 12.02
N ALA A 42 -0.25 5.61 11.26
CA ALA A 42 0.97 5.99 10.54
C ALA A 42 0.66 7.02 9.44
N VAL A 43 -0.46 6.87 8.73
CA VAL A 43 -0.92 7.86 7.76
C VAL A 43 -1.12 9.21 8.42
N ARG A 44 -1.82 9.24 9.55
CA ARG A 44 -2.08 10.47 10.30
C ARG A 44 -0.80 11.13 10.81
N ALA A 45 0.22 10.31 11.12
CA ALA A 45 1.51 10.81 11.60
C ALA A 45 2.43 11.30 10.48
N GLY A 46 2.03 11.20 9.21
CA GLY A 46 2.81 11.68 8.08
C GLY A 46 3.82 10.67 7.53
N HIS A 47 3.68 9.40 7.88
CA HIS A 47 4.62 8.34 7.43
C HIS A 47 4.22 7.69 6.12
N ALA A 48 3.18 8.17 5.44
CA ALA A 48 2.64 7.53 4.26
C ALA A 48 2.36 8.53 3.13
N GLU A 49 3.41 9.12 2.58
CA GLU A 49 3.27 9.80 1.30
C GLU A 49 2.90 8.77 0.23
N MET A 50 3.51 7.57 0.31
CA MET A 50 3.09 6.38 -0.42
C MET A 50 2.73 5.27 0.56
N LEU A 51 1.71 4.49 0.20
CA LEU A 51 1.22 3.37 1.00
C LEU A 51 1.04 2.14 0.12
N PHE A 52 1.71 1.05 0.50
CA PHE A 52 1.42 -0.27 -0.06
C PHE A 52 0.56 -1.00 0.96
N LEU A 53 -0.66 -1.36 0.57
CA LEU A 53 -1.72 -1.76 1.49
C LEU A 53 -2.30 -3.11 1.11
N ASP A 54 -2.29 -4.05 2.06
CA ASP A 54 -3.04 -5.30 1.94
C ASP A 54 -4.50 -5.08 2.33
N LEU A 55 -5.38 -5.92 1.80
CA LEU A 55 -6.82 -5.81 2.07
C LEU A 55 -7.26 -6.63 3.27
N THR A 56 -6.66 -7.81 3.48
CA THR A 56 -7.08 -8.74 4.53
C THR A 56 -6.18 -8.62 5.75
N MET A 57 -6.68 -7.93 6.76
CA MET A 57 -5.93 -7.70 8.00
C MET A 57 -6.88 -7.74 9.20
N PRO A 58 -6.37 -8.11 10.41
CA PRO A 58 -7.21 -8.08 11.60
C PRO A 58 -7.51 -6.64 12.04
N GLU A 59 -8.52 -6.48 12.85
CA GLU A 59 -8.98 -5.24 13.49
C GLU A 59 -9.57 -4.21 12.52
N MET A 60 -8.84 -3.83 11.49
CA MET A 60 -9.30 -2.94 10.43
C MET A 60 -8.70 -3.41 9.12
N ASP A 61 -9.53 -3.75 8.14
CA ASP A 61 -9.07 -4.22 6.84
C ASP A 61 -8.63 -3.06 5.92
N GLY A 62 -8.09 -3.40 4.75
CA GLY A 62 -7.58 -2.39 3.83
C GLY A 62 -8.66 -1.51 3.23
N TYR A 63 -9.87 -2.02 3.03
CA TYR A 63 -11.00 -1.21 2.57
C TYR A 63 -11.33 -0.11 3.57
N GLU A 64 -11.35 -0.45 4.85
CA GLU A 64 -11.61 0.52 5.92
C GLU A 64 -10.48 1.56 6.01
N VAL A 65 -9.23 1.15 5.81
CA VAL A 65 -8.10 2.09 5.76
C VAL A 65 -8.31 3.10 4.64
N LEU A 66 -8.68 2.62 3.43
CA LEU A 66 -8.96 3.50 2.30
C LEU A 66 -10.12 4.47 2.59
N GLU A 67 -11.17 3.99 3.25
CA GLU A 67 -12.31 4.83 3.63
C GLU A 67 -11.86 5.95 4.58
N HIS A 68 -11.03 5.64 5.57
CA HIS A 68 -10.48 6.64 6.50
C HIS A 68 -9.59 7.66 5.79
N ILE A 69 -8.71 7.20 4.91
CA ILE A 69 -7.85 8.10 4.14
C ILE A 69 -8.68 9.09 3.35
N ARG A 70 -9.72 8.62 2.68
CA ARG A 70 -10.62 9.45 1.89
C ARG A 70 -11.41 10.42 2.75
N ALA A 71 -12.03 9.94 3.82
CA ALA A 71 -12.85 10.76 4.72
C ALA A 71 -12.02 11.84 5.41
N GLU A 72 -10.80 11.54 5.77
CA GLU A 72 -9.88 12.46 6.44
C GLU A 72 -9.07 13.31 5.45
N LYS A 73 -9.27 13.11 4.16
CA LYS A 73 -8.64 13.88 3.07
C LYS A 73 -7.12 13.82 3.05
N HIS A 74 -6.55 12.68 3.41
CA HIS A 74 -5.11 12.46 3.26
C HIS A 74 -4.75 12.32 1.77
N LYS A 75 -3.56 12.78 1.42
CA LYS A 75 -3.09 12.77 0.02
C LYS A 75 -2.15 11.59 -0.27
N SER A 76 -2.21 10.55 0.53
CA SER A 76 -1.39 9.36 0.32
C SER A 76 -1.66 8.72 -1.03
N ILE A 77 -0.60 8.36 -1.73
CA ILE A 77 -0.70 7.55 -2.95
C ILE A 77 -0.76 6.10 -2.51
N VAL A 78 -1.90 5.44 -2.75
CA VAL A 78 -2.12 4.07 -2.28
C VAL A 78 -2.07 3.09 -3.44
N ILE A 79 -1.21 2.08 -3.31
CA ILE A 79 -1.18 0.92 -4.20
C ILE A 79 -1.56 -0.28 -3.34
N VAL A 80 -2.66 -0.95 -3.71
CA VAL A 80 -3.12 -2.13 -3.00
C VAL A 80 -2.37 -3.35 -3.53
N ILE A 81 -1.83 -4.15 -2.61
CA ILE A 81 -1.13 -5.40 -2.94
C ILE A 81 -1.83 -6.50 -2.15
N SER A 82 -2.60 -7.34 -2.83
CA SER A 82 -3.47 -8.29 -2.16
C SER A 82 -3.56 -9.63 -2.89
N GLY A 83 -3.82 -10.69 -2.12
CA GLY A 83 -4.13 -12.01 -2.65
C GLY A 83 -5.60 -12.23 -2.94
N ASP A 84 -6.45 -11.21 -2.77
CA ASP A 84 -7.88 -11.32 -3.03
C ASP A 84 -8.12 -11.60 -4.52
N ILE A 85 -8.83 -12.69 -4.80
CA ILE A 85 -9.12 -13.14 -6.17
C ILE A 85 -10.49 -12.70 -6.67
N GLN A 86 -11.27 -11.98 -5.86
CA GLN A 86 -12.59 -11.52 -6.28
C GLN A 86 -12.44 -10.44 -7.36
N PRO A 87 -13.15 -10.59 -8.50
CA PRO A 87 -13.01 -9.65 -9.62
C PRO A 87 -13.34 -8.21 -9.23
N GLU A 88 -14.29 -8.02 -8.33
CA GLU A 88 -14.73 -6.70 -7.89
C GLU A 88 -13.76 -5.99 -6.94
N ALA A 89 -12.76 -6.71 -6.40
CA ALA A 89 -11.81 -6.11 -5.45
C ALA A 89 -11.05 -4.94 -6.08
N ARG A 90 -10.56 -5.12 -7.31
CA ARG A 90 -9.84 -4.05 -8.02
C ARG A 90 -10.73 -2.83 -8.21
N GLU A 91 -11.94 -3.01 -8.70
CA GLU A 91 -12.87 -1.90 -8.93
C GLU A 91 -13.21 -1.18 -7.63
N ARG A 92 -13.40 -1.93 -6.56
CA ARG A 92 -13.74 -1.38 -5.25
C ARG A 92 -12.62 -0.52 -4.67
N VAL A 93 -11.37 -0.99 -4.73
CA VAL A 93 -10.25 -0.19 -4.20
C VAL A 93 -10.01 1.06 -5.03
N LEU A 94 -10.15 0.98 -6.35
CA LEU A 94 -10.01 2.15 -7.21
C LEU A 94 -11.11 3.18 -6.93
N ALA A 95 -12.34 2.73 -6.71
CA ALA A 95 -13.45 3.60 -6.33
C ALA A 95 -13.22 4.27 -4.98
N LEU A 96 -12.48 3.65 -4.08
CA LEU A 96 -12.13 4.20 -2.78
C LEU A 96 -10.90 5.09 -2.80
N GLY A 97 -10.28 5.27 -3.98
CA GLY A 97 -9.18 6.20 -4.15
C GLY A 97 -7.79 5.59 -4.29
N ALA A 98 -7.68 4.26 -4.33
CA ALA A 98 -6.40 3.62 -4.61
C ALA A 98 -5.97 3.92 -6.06
N LEU A 99 -4.66 4.08 -6.25
CA LEU A 99 -4.11 4.34 -7.58
C LEU A 99 -4.10 3.08 -8.43
N GLU A 100 -3.75 1.93 -7.83
CA GLU A 100 -3.66 0.66 -8.54
C GLU A 100 -3.82 -0.52 -7.58
N PHE A 101 -4.11 -1.69 -8.16
CA PHE A 101 -4.20 -2.97 -7.46
C PHE A 101 -3.21 -3.94 -8.09
N ILE A 102 -2.33 -4.51 -7.28
CA ILE A 102 -1.38 -5.53 -7.72
C ILE A 102 -1.74 -6.83 -7.01
N LYS A 103 -1.93 -7.89 -7.78
CA LYS A 103 -2.24 -9.21 -7.23
C LYS A 103 -0.96 -9.88 -6.71
N LYS A 104 -1.02 -10.43 -5.50
CA LYS A 104 0.06 -11.27 -4.97
C LYS A 104 0.20 -12.55 -5.80
N PRO A 105 1.40 -13.12 -5.92
CA PRO A 105 2.63 -12.68 -5.29
C PRO A 105 3.24 -11.45 -5.97
N ILE A 106 3.81 -10.56 -5.17
CA ILE A 106 4.53 -9.38 -5.68
C ILE A 106 5.96 -9.80 -6.10
N ASN A 107 6.49 -9.13 -7.11
CA ASN A 107 7.90 -9.22 -7.44
C ASN A 107 8.38 -7.85 -7.94
N LYS A 108 9.68 -7.72 -8.11
CA LYS A 108 10.30 -6.46 -8.50
C LYS A 108 9.76 -5.95 -9.84
N GLU A 109 9.62 -6.83 -10.83
CA GLU A 109 9.14 -6.46 -12.16
C GLU A 109 7.72 -5.88 -12.11
N LYS A 110 6.80 -6.55 -11.41
CA LYS A 110 5.42 -6.07 -11.27
C LYS A 110 5.36 -4.71 -10.61
N LEU A 111 6.13 -4.54 -9.53
CA LEU A 111 6.11 -3.29 -8.77
C LEU A 111 6.74 -2.16 -9.57
N GLU A 112 7.90 -2.39 -10.19
CA GLU A 112 8.55 -1.39 -11.02
C GLU A 112 7.67 -0.95 -12.18
N ASN A 113 6.98 -1.90 -12.84
CA ASN A 113 6.08 -1.59 -13.94
C ASN A 113 4.98 -0.62 -13.51
N VAL A 114 4.36 -0.86 -12.36
CA VAL A 114 3.32 0.04 -11.84
C VAL A 114 3.90 1.40 -11.50
N LEU A 115 5.02 1.43 -10.79
CA LEU A 115 5.65 2.70 -10.39
C LEU A 115 6.05 3.53 -11.61
N GLN A 116 6.58 2.89 -12.65
CA GLN A 116 6.94 3.58 -13.90
C GLN A 116 5.71 4.07 -14.65
N THR A 117 4.66 3.25 -14.72
CA THR A 117 3.43 3.60 -15.43
C THR A 117 2.82 4.89 -14.90
N TYR A 118 2.88 5.09 -13.59
CA TYR A 118 2.30 6.28 -12.94
C TYR A 118 3.32 7.39 -12.67
N GLY A 119 4.52 7.26 -13.18
CA GLY A 119 5.55 8.29 -13.05
C GLY A 119 6.09 8.46 -11.63
N LEU A 120 6.04 7.40 -10.82
CA LEU A 120 6.51 7.45 -9.43
C LEU A 120 8.01 7.14 -9.31
N ILE A 121 8.57 6.58 -10.35
CA ILE A 121 10.02 6.40 -10.47
C ILE A 121 10.51 6.79 -11.85
#